data_cad01fd1773a576e87eac33a0d24fb03
#
_entry.id   cad01fd1773a576e87eac33a0d24fb03
#
_cell.length_a   1.000
_cell.length_b   1.000
_cell.length_c   1.000
_cell.angle_alpha   90.00
_cell.angle_beta   90.00
_cell.angle_gamma   90.00
#
_symmetry.space_group_name_H-M   'P 1'
#
loop_
_entity.id
_entity.type
_entity.pdbx_description
1 polymer ?
#
loop_
_entity_poly.entity_id
_entity_poly.type
_entity_poly.pdbx_seq_one_letter_code
_entity_poly.pdbx_strand_id
1 'polypeptide(L)'
;MKYFIILTVLFSICLHHSNAQEISPVQKLFPANTTVYGNLPYAGDTLHRHLLDIYVPSNAKNPLPLVIWIHGGAWMLNDKYADMSYMKHTVKAFIDSGYALASIDYRYSTEAVFPAQIQDCNQAVEYIYQHAEQYKIDKHRMALIGFSAGGHLASLLALSANNNITSFYKDGKKPSFKIKSVLDFYGPSDFVALGAMPVAENKDPKNPVVLLLGAFPIERPDLAKAASPVTYVDKDDPPFLIVQGEKDESVPYTQSVLLNSFLKVNAVKTDLIIVPGAPHYGEMFDTENIRKKIFELLRTTMQ
;
A
#
# COMPACT_ATOMS: atom_id res chain seq x y z
N MET A 1 25.44 -17.89 -70.83
CA MET A 1 25.55 -17.95 -69.38
C MET A 1 24.34 -17.25 -68.76
N LYS A 2 23.42 -18.04 -68.19
CA LYS A 2 22.21 -17.51 -67.51
C LYS A 2 22.46 -17.59 -66.03
N TYR A 3 22.51 -16.44 -65.32
CA TYR A 3 22.61 -16.38 -63.87
C TYR A 3 21.21 -16.52 -63.27
N PHE A 4 21.02 -17.58 -62.44
CA PHE A 4 19.88 -17.76 -61.61
C PHE A 4 20.13 -17.06 -60.28
N ILE A 5 19.34 -16.03 -59.95
CA ILE A 5 19.36 -15.39 -58.63
C ILE A 5 18.37 -16.14 -57.75
N ILE A 6 18.85 -16.87 -56.76
CA ILE A 6 18.01 -17.50 -55.71
C ILE A 6 17.75 -16.45 -54.64
N LEU A 7 16.48 -16.02 -54.56
CA LEU A 7 16.01 -15.10 -53.54
C LEU A 7 15.64 -15.91 -52.30
N THR A 8 16.47 -15.90 -51.27
CA THR A 8 16.20 -16.56 -49.99
C THR A 8 15.34 -15.65 -49.15
N VAL A 9 14.04 -15.98 -49.02
CA VAL A 9 13.11 -15.29 -48.11
C VAL A 9 13.33 -15.84 -46.70
N LEU A 10 13.95 -15.04 -45.84
CA LEU A 10 14.08 -15.30 -44.40
C LEU A 10 12.72 -15.02 -43.74
N PHE A 11 12.01 -16.08 -43.41
CA PHE A 11 10.82 -16.03 -42.56
C PHE A 11 11.28 -15.83 -41.10
N SER A 12 11.17 -14.60 -40.61
CA SER A 12 11.40 -14.32 -39.18
C SER A 12 10.20 -14.82 -38.39
N ILE A 13 10.32 -16.01 -37.79
CA ILE A 13 9.33 -16.54 -36.85
C ILE A 13 9.49 -15.73 -35.55
N CYS A 14 8.60 -14.75 -35.34
CA CYS A 14 8.40 -14.14 -34.03
C CYS A 14 7.82 -15.22 -33.09
N LEU A 15 8.67 -15.88 -32.33
CA LEU A 15 8.29 -16.68 -31.20
C LEU A 15 7.65 -15.75 -30.15
N HIS A 16 6.34 -15.63 -30.17
CA HIS A 16 5.59 -15.12 -29.05
C HIS A 16 5.80 -16.12 -27.88
N HIS A 17 6.69 -15.79 -26.98
CA HIS A 17 6.75 -16.44 -25.69
C HIS A 17 5.44 -16.08 -24.98
N SER A 18 4.46 -16.96 -25.04
CA SER A 18 3.37 -16.95 -24.07
C SER A 18 3.99 -17.32 -22.72
N ASN A 19 4.42 -16.32 -21.96
CA ASN A 19 4.68 -16.53 -20.55
C ASN A 19 3.37 -17.03 -19.96
N ALA A 20 3.32 -18.29 -19.56
CA ALA A 20 2.27 -18.79 -18.69
C ALA A 20 2.27 -17.87 -17.48
N GLN A 21 1.27 -17.02 -17.38
CA GLN A 21 1.14 -16.07 -16.27
C GLN A 21 1.02 -16.91 -15.01
N GLU A 22 1.99 -16.80 -14.13
CA GLU A 22 1.99 -17.52 -12.86
C GLU A 22 0.71 -17.14 -12.12
N ILE A 23 -0.11 -18.15 -11.77
CA ILE A 23 -1.42 -17.91 -11.16
C ILE A 23 -1.17 -17.29 -9.78
N SER A 24 -1.64 -16.07 -9.55
CA SER A 24 -1.54 -15.40 -8.27
C SER A 24 -2.09 -16.29 -7.14
N PRO A 25 -1.34 -16.51 -6.04
CA PRO A 25 -1.78 -17.35 -4.91
C PRO A 25 -3.14 -16.95 -4.33
N VAL A 26 -3.51 -15.68 -4.49
CA VAL A 26 -4.77 -15.12 -3.98
C VAL A 26 -5.88 -15.03 -5.03
N GLN A 27 -5.65 -15.52 -6.26
CA GLN A 27 -6.63 -15.40 -7.35
C GLN A 27 -8.01 -15.97 -6.98
N LYS A 28 -8.08 -17.02 -6.17
CA LYS A 28 -9.32 -17.62 -5.67
C LYS A 28 -10.16 -16.71 -4.77
N LEU A 29 -9.58 -15.63 -4.23
CA LEU A 29 -10.28 -14.64 -3.41
C LEU A 29 -11.07 -13.66 -4.26
N PHE A 30 -10.73 -13.57 -5.54
CA PHE A 30 -11.35 -12.67 -6.49
C PHE A 30 -12.48 -13.34 -7.27
N PRO A 31 -13.50 -12.59 -7.73
CA PRO A 31 -14.50 -13.10 -8.67
C PRO A 31 -13.86 -13.69 -9.93
N ALA A 32 -14.49 -14.71 -10.51
CA ALA A 32 -13.97 -15.40 -11.69
C ALA A 32 -13.78 -14.49 -12.94
N ASN A 33 -14.49 -13.36 -12.98
CA ASN A 33 -14.38 -12.35 -14.02
C ASN A 33 -13.33 -11.27 -13.71
N THR A 34 -12.30 -11.59 -12.96
CA THR A 34 -11.20 -10.68 -12.65
C THR A 34 -10.01 -10.94 -13.57
N THR A 35 -9.54 -9.90 -14.28
CA THR A 35 -8.28 -9.93 -15.01
C THR A 35 -7.14 -9.60 -14.05
N VAL A 36 -6.08 -10.41 -14.07
CA VAL A 36 -4.91 -10.24 -13.20
C VAL A 36 -3.70 -9.88 -14.05
N TYR A 37 -3.04 -8.79 -13.71
CA TYR A 37 -1.72 -8.42 -14.21
C TYR A 37 -0.73 -8.62 -13.07
N GLY A 38 -0.05 -9.77 -13.06
CA GLY A 38 0.82 -10.19 -11.95
C GLY A 38 2.29 -9.89 -12.18
N ASN A 39 3.01 -9.70 -11.07
CA ASN A 39 4.46 -9.52 -11.03
C ASN A 39 4.99 -8.40 -11.93
N LEU A 40 4.31 -7.26 -11.95
CA LEU A 40 4.72 -6.10 -12.72
C LEU A 40 5.90 -5.40 -12.03
N PRO A 41 7.07 -5.26 -12.70
CA PRO A 41 8.24 -4.61 -12.11
C PRO A 41 8.10 -3.08 -12.16
N TYR A 42 7.74 -2.46 -11.05
CA TYR A 42 7.46 -1.02 -11.01
C TYR A 42 8.73 -0.15 -10.96
N ALA A 43 9.87 -0.71 -10.55
CA ALA A 43 11.10 0.04 -10.39
C ALA A 43 12.05 -0.03 -11.61
N GLY A 44 11.71 -0.85 -12.62
CA GLY A 44 12.56 -1.08 -13.79
C GLY A 44 13.83 -1.86 -13.49
N ASP A 45 13.86 -2.59 -12.37
CA ASP A 45 14.94 -3.48 -11.96
C ASP A 45 14.43 -4.92 -11.78
N THR A 46 15.25 -5.81 -11.25
CA THR A 46 14.95 -7.23 -11.07
C THR A 46 14.73 -7.62 -9.60
N LEU A 47 14.59 -6.65 -8.70
CA LEU A 47 14.38 -6.94 -7.29
C LEU A 47 12.99 -7.53 -7.09
N HIS A 48 12.94 -8.68 -6.44
CA HIS A 48 11.68 -9.36 -6.15
C HIS A 48 10.70 -8.48 -5.29
N ARG A 49 11.27 -7.55 -4.49
CA ARG A 49 10.49 -6.61 -3.67
C ARG A 49 10.01 -5.37 -4.44
N HIS A 50 10.32 -5.26 -5.72
CA HIS A 50 9.84 -4.20 -6.59
C HIS A 50 8.77 -4.68 -7.58
N LEU A 51 7.90 -5.60 -7.11
CA LEU A 51 6.79 -6.15 -7.89
C LEU A 51 5.45 -5.67 -7.35
N LEU A 52 4.49 -5.57 -8.26
CA LEU A 52 3.09 -5.33 -7.91
C LEU A 52 2.17 -6.19 -8.77
N ASP A 53 0.95 -6.42 -8.27
CA ASP A 53 -0.13 -7.04 -9.03
C ASP A 53 -1.29 -6.05 -9.17
N ILE A 54 -2.00 -6.12 -10.30
CA ILE A 54 -3.23 -5.35 -10.53
C ILE A 54 -4.38 -6.31 -10.88
N TYR A 55 -5.50 -6.16 -10.20
CA TYR A 55 -6.72 -6.95 -10.33
C TYR A 55 -7.84 -6.05 -10.85
N VAL A 56 -8.39 -6.36 -12.02
CA VAL A 56 -9.37 -5.51 -12.71
C VAL A 56 -10.61 -6.31 -13.06
N PRO A 57 -11.83 -5.81 -12.78
CA PRO A 57 -13.06 -6.38 -13.32
C PRO A 57 -13.00 -6.49 -14.85
N SER A 58 -13.09 -7.71 -15.42
CA SER A 58 -12.89 -7.94 -16.87
C SER A 58 -13.91 -7.24 -17.76
N ASN A 59 -15.09 -6.92 -17.24
CA ASN A 59 -16.18 -6.27 -17.95
C ASN A 59 -16.16 -4.74 -17.87
N ALA A 60 -15.08 -4.14 -17.35
CA ALA A 60 -14.96 -2.69 -17.23
C ALA A 60 -15.03 -1.99 -18.59
N LYS A 61 -16.03 -1.11 -18.76
CA LYS A 61 -16.22 -0.30 -19.96
C LYS A 61 -15.54 1.06 -19.87
N ASN A 62 -15.41 1.60 -18.66
CA ASN A 62 -14.81 2.89 -18.33
C ASN A 62 -13.61 2.71 -17.42
N PRO A 63 -12.69 3.69 -17.33
CA PRO A 63 -11.63 3.67 -16.34
C PRO A 63 -12.19 3.56 -14.91
N LEU A 64 -11.61 2.66 -14.12
CA LEU A 64 -12.07 2.31 -12.78
C LEU A 64 -11.32 3.07 -11.70
N PRO A 65 -11.99 3.43 -10.58
CA PRO A 65 -11.29 3.85 -9.37
C PRO A 65 -10.41 2.71 -8.85
N LEU A 66 -9.27 3.07 -8.24
CA LEU A 66 -8.26 2.13 -7.77
C LEU A 66 -8.11 2.19 -6.25
N VAL A 67 -8.07 1.03 -5.61
CA VAL A 67 -7.58 0.88 -4.24
C VAL A 67 -6.20 0.22 -4.29
N ILE A 68 -5.21 0.80 -3.62
CA ILE A 68 -3.84 0.29 -3.57
C ILE A 68 -3.61 -0.33 -2.19
N TRP A 69 -3.30 -1.62 -2.19
CA TRP A 69 -3.11 -2.48 -1.03
C TRP A 69 -1.64 -2.53 -0.63
N ILE A 70 -1.33 -2.11 0.59
CA ILE A 70 0.00 -2.12 1.17
C ILE A 70 -0.01 -3.10 2.34
N HIS A 71 0.75 -4.19 2.18
CA HIS A 71 0.73 -5.30 3.12
C HIS A 71 1.40 -4.99 4.46
N GLY A 72 0.98 -5.71 5.50
CA GLY A 72 1.63 -5.75 6.81
C GLY A 72 2.85 -6.65 6.82
N GLY A 73 3.41 -6.88 8.03
CA GLY A 73 4.57 -7.75 8.23
C GLY A 73 5.77 -7.04 8.85
N ALA A 74 5.51 -6.07 9.71
CA ALA A 74 6.56 -5.39 10.49
C ALA A 74 7.71 -4.85 9.62
N TRP A 75 7.44 -4.45 8.39
CA TRP A 75 8.39 -4.00 7.35
C TRP A 75 9.47 -5.03 6.98
N MET A 76 9.39 -6.28 7.41
CA MET A 76 10.44 -7.29 7.26
C MET A 76 9.93 -8.68 6.90
N LEU A 77 8.61 -8.85 6.77
CA LEU A 77 7.95 -10.12 6.46
C LEU A 77 6.82 -9.92 5.46
N ASN A 78 6.31 -11.03 4.93
CA ASN A 78 5.17 -11.09 4.03
C ASN A 78 5.48 -10.59 2.61
N ASP A 79 4.44 -10.48 1.81
CA ASP A 79 4.48 -9.99 0.43
C ASP A 79 3.14 -9.31 0.07
N LYS A 80 3.03 -8.87 -1.16
CA LYS A 80 1.83 -8.20 -1.70
C LYS A 80 0.52 -8.99 -1.57
N TYR A 81 0.58 -10.28 -1.24
CA TYR A 81 -0.61 -11.13 -1.04
C TYR A 81 -1.10 -11.17 0.41
N ALA A 82 -0.29 -10.70 1.33
CA ALA A 82 -0.61 -10.75 2.74
C ALA A 82 -1.87 -9.92 3.06
N ASP A 83 -2.49 -10.28 4.16
CA ASP A 83 -3.71 -9.69 4.70
C ASP A 83 -4.98 -9.97 3.90
N MET A 84 -4.89 -10.33 2.61
CA MET A 84 -6.04 -10.58 1.73
C MET A 84 -6.88 -11.80 2.18
N SER A 85 -6.27 -12.81 2.78
CA SER A 85 -6.96 -14.06 3.14
C SER A 85 -8.02 -13.86 4.23
N TYR A 86 -7.72 -13.05 5.26
CA TYR A 86 -8.68 -12.72 6.31
C TYR A 86 -9.55 -11.51 5.97
N MET A 87 -9.19 -10.75 4.93
CA MET A 87 -9.99 -9.66 4.36
C MET A 87 -10.73 -10.07 3.07
N LYS A 88 -10.99 -11.37 2.88
CA LYS A 88 -11.53 -11.96 1.65
C LYS A 88 -12.84 -11.35 1.16
N HIS A 89 -13.73 -10.97 2.08
CA HIS A 89 -15.01 -10.35 1.72
C HIS A 89 -14.80 -8.91 1.27
N THR A 90 -13.87 -8.18 1.87
CA THR A 90 -13.50 -6.82 1.45
C THR A 90 -12.79 -6.84 0.09
N VAL A 91 -11.84 -7.77 -0.13
CA VAL A 91 -11.17 -7.96 -1.42
C VAL A 91 -12.19 -8.23 -2.53
N LYS A 92 -13.10 -9.20 -2.31
CA LYS A 92 -14.17 -9.51 -3.26
C LYS A 92 -15.08 -8.30 -3.52
N ALA A 93 -15.46 -7.58 -2.47
CA ALA A 93 -16.37 -6.45 -2.55
C ALA A 93 -15.80 -5.28 -3.36
N PHE A 94 -14.47 -5.04 -3.36
CA PHE A 94 -13.85 -4.03 -4.23
C PHE A 94 -14.14 -4.33 -5.71
N ILE A 95 -13.86 -5.54 -6.16
CA ILE A 95 -14.09 -5.96 -7.55
C ILE A 95 -15.58 -5.92 -7.92
N ASP A 96 -16.44 -6.48 -7.07
CA ASP A 96 -17.89 -6.51 -7.29
C ASP A 96 -18.50 -5.10 -7.36
N SER A 97 -17.90 -4.15 -6.65
CA SER A 97 -18.33 -2.73 -6.63
C SER A 97 -17.69 -1.88 -7.74
N GLY A 98 -16.93 -2.49 -8.65
CA GLY A 98 -16.33 -1.81 -9.79
C GLY A 98 -15.06 -1.03 -9.49
N TYR A 99 -14.32 -1.41 -8.44
CA TYR A 99 -12.98 -0.90 -8.17
C TYR A 99 -11.93 -1.85 -8.74
N ALA A 100 -10.85 -1.31 -9.27
CA ALA A 100 -9.61 -2.07 -9.43
C ALA A 100 -8.89 -2.15 -8.09
N LEU A 101 -8.11 -3.20 -7.89
CA LEU A 101 -7.23 -3.36 -6.74
C LEU A 101 -5.79 -3.51 -7.26
N ALA A 102 -4.83 -2.82 -6.65
CA ALA A 102 -3.42 -3.10 -6.86
C ALA A 102 -2.78 -3.49 -5.53
N SER A 103 -1.93 -4.50 -5.52
CA SER A 103 -1.15 -4.88 -4.34
C SER A 103 0.33 -4.72 -4.63
N ILE A 104 1.06 -4.10 -3.72
CA ILE A 104 2.46 -3.72 -3.91
C ILE A 104 3.37 -4.38 -2.90
N ASP A 105 4.54 -4.84 -3.36
CA ASP A 105 5.69 -5.18 -2.51
C ASP A 105 6.54 -3.93 -2.25
N TYR A 106 7.35 -3.98 -1.21
CA TYR A 106 8.37 -3.00 -0.87
C TYR A 106 9.55 -3.69 -0.18
N ARG A 107 10.76 -3.11 -0.27
CA ARG A 107 11.97 -3.68 0.36
C ARG A 107 11.80 -3.83 1.87
N TYR A 108 12.29 -4.94 2.37
CA TYR A 108 12.31 -5.18 3.80
C TYR A 108 13.31 -4.27 4.52
N SER A 109 13.03 -3.98 5.79
CA SER A 109 13.94 -3.24 6.66
C SER A 109 15.26 -3.99 6.92
N THR A 110 15.27 -5.31 6.72
CA THR A 110 16.47 -6.14 6.75
C THR A 110 17.33 -6.04 5.49
N GLU A 111 16.80 -5.49 4.40
CA GLU A 111 17.49 -5.26 3.12
C GLU A 111 17.92 -3.80 2.99
N ALA A 112 17.06 -2.88 3.44
CA ALA A 112 17.32 -1.44 3.39
C ALA A 112 16.51 -0.72 4.49
N VAL A 113 17.18 0.15 5.25
CA VAL A 113 16.52 0.94 6.30
C VAL A 113 15.67 2.06 5.73
N PHE A 114 14.79 2.63 6.56
CA PHE A 114 14.04 3.85 6.24
C PHE A 114 14.99 4.95 5.69
N PRO A 115 14.60 5.62 4.58
CA PRO A 115 13.28 5.71 3.97
C PRO A 115 13.01 4.75 2.78
N ALA A 116 13.73 3.64 2.65
CA ALA A 116 13.63 2.75 1.49
C ALA A 116 12.17 2.29 1.22
N GLN A 117 11.42 1.92 2.25
CA GLN A 117 10.05 1.42 2.13
C GLN A 117 9.09 2.46 1.58
N ILE A 118 9.19 3.71 2.04
CA ILE A 118 8.34 4.79 1.53
C ILE A 118 8.75 5.23 0.12
N GLN A 119 10.04 5.13 -0.23
CA GLN A 119 10.51 5.34 -1.61
C GLN A 119 9.88 4.32 -2.56
N ASP A 120 9.86 3.06 -2.16
CA ASP A 120 9.31 1.97 -2.96
C ASP A 120 7.79 2.12 -3.14
N CYS A 121 7.05 2.46 -2.07
CA CYS A 121 5.62 2.74 -2.15
C CYS A 121 5.32 3.92 -3.08
N ASN A 122 6.06 5.03 -2.97
CA ASN A 122 5.91 6.18 -3.87
C ASN A 122 6.18 5.78 -5.33
N GLN A 123 7.21 4.97 -5.58
CA GLN A 123 7.56 4.52 -6.92
C GLN A 123 6.53 3.57 -7.52
N ALA A 124 5.98 2.65 -6.71
CA ALA A 124 4.92 1.74 -7.15
C ALA A 124 3.64 2.48 -7.52
N VAL A 125 3.22 3.46 -6.70
CA VAL A 125 2.04 4.28 -6.99
C VAL A 125 2.25 5.17 -8.22
N GLU A 126 3.44 5.75 -8.38
CA GLU A 126 3.79 6.55 -9.56
C GLU A 126 3.80 5.68 -10.84
N TYR A 127 4.33 4.44 -10.77
CA TYR A 127 4.24 3.49 -11.88
C TYR A 127 2.80 3.24 -12.30
N ILE A 128 1.90 2.96 -11.36
CA ILE A 128 0.48 2.73 -11.64
C ILE A 128 -0.15 3.99 -12.24
N TYR A 129 0.15 5.17 -11.70
CA TYR A 129 -0.35 6.45 -12.20
C TYR A 129 0.03 6.69 -13.65
N GLN A 130 1.29 6.40 -14.03
CA GLN A 130 1.80 6.61 -15.39
C GLN A 130 1.25 5.58 -16.39
N HIS A 131 0.94 4.35 -15.94
CA HIS A 131 0.43 3.27 -16.78
C HIS A 131 -1.08 3.01 -16.61
N ALA A 132 -1.81 3.93 -15.97
CA ALA A 132 -3.21 3.74 -15.58
C ALA A 132 -4.13 3.39 -16.76
N GLU A 133 -3.93 4.02 -17.91
CA GLU A 133 -4.72 3.76 -19.14
C GLU A 133 -4.57 2.31 -19.62
N GLN A 134 -3.36 1.75 -19.56
CA GLN A 134 -3.06 0.37 -19.94
C GLN A 134 -3.89 -0.64 -19.13
N TYR A 135 -4.17 -0.33 -17.87
CA TYR A 135 -4.90 -1.19 -16.93
C TYR A 135 -6.37 -0.75 -16.74
N LYS A 136 -6.87 0.19 -17.54
CA LYS A 136 -8.22 0.76 -17.41
C LYS A 136 -8.48 1.38 -16.03
N ILE A 137 -7.51 2.05 -15.47
CA ILE A 137 -7.57 2.73 -14.18
C ILE A 137 -7.75 4.23 -14.40
N ASP A 138 -8.62 4.84 -13.59
CA ASP A 138 -8.70 6.28 -13.48
C ASP A 138 -7.65 6.78 -12.48
N LYS A 139 -6.55 7.31 -13.00
CA LYS A 139 -5.43 7.82 -12.21
C LYS A 139 -5.77 8.99 -11.28
N HIS A 140 -6.96 9.58 -11.41
CA HIS A 140 -7.43 10.67 -10.56
C HIS A 140 -8.31 10.17 -9.41
N ARG A 141 -8.63 8.86 -9.37
CA ARG A 141 -9.46 8.21 -8.36
C ARG A 141 -8.70 7.04 -7.71
N MET A 142 -7.68 7.37 -6.90
CA MET A 142 -6.84 6.40 -6.20
C MET A 142 -6.94 6.57 -4.69
N ALA A 143 -7.13 5.48 -3.97
CA ALA A 143 -7.11 5.40 -2.50
C ALA A 143 -6.06 4.38 -2.04
N LEU A 144 -5.58 4.54 -0.81
CA LEU A 144 -4.69 3.59 -0.16
C LEU A 144 -5.46 2.77 0.88
N ILE A 145 -5.11 1.50 0.99
CA ILE A 145 -5.45 0.65 2.14
C ILE A 145 -4.18 -0.01 2.62
N GLY A 146 -3.91 0.04 3.92
CA GLY A 146 -2.71 -0.57 4.48
C GLY A 146 -2.97 -1.22 5.83
N PHE A 147 -2.16 -2.23 6.16
CA PHE A 147 -2.32 -3.07 7.35
C PHE A 147 -1.05 -3.06 8.17
N SER A 148 -1.12 -2.70 9.47
CA SER A 148 0.06 -2.65 10.35
C SER A 148 1.20 -1.81 9.75
N ALA A 149 2.35 -2.40 9.46
CA ALA A 149 3.44 -1.75 8.71
C ALA A 149 2.97 -1.10 7.40
N GLY A 150 2.02 -1.74 6.69
CA GLY A 150 1.40 -1.17 5.49
C GLY A 150 0.45 0.00 5.81
N GLY A 151 -0.25 -0.03 6.94
CA GLY A 151 -1.05 1.10 7.45
C GLY A 151 -0.19 2.32 7.73
N HIS A 152 0.96 2.10 8.39
CA HIS A 152 2.00 3.12 8.56
C HIS A 152 2.45 3.72 7.22
N LEU A 153 2.82 2.86 6.24
CA LEU A 153 3.31 3.32 4.94
C LEU A 153 2.24 4.05 4.13
N ALA A 154 0.98 3.58 4.17
CA ALA A 154 -0.16 4.25 3.54
C ALA A 154 -0.40 5.65 4.12
N SER A 155 -0.40 5.74 5.46
CA SER A 155 -0.56 7.01 6.17
C SER A 155 0.61 7.95 5.91
N LEU A 156 1.86 7.46 5.99
CA LEU A 156 3.05 8.26 5.73
C LEU A 156 3.08 8.79 4.29
N LEU A 157 2.74 7.95 3.29
CA LEU A 157 2.72 8.33 1.89
C LEU A 157 1.71 9.47 1.65
N ALA A 158 0.50 9.33 2.16
CA ALA A 158 -0.56 10.31 1.95
C ALA A 158 -0.26 11.63 2.65
N LEU A 159 0.15 11.58 3.92
CA LEU A 159 0.36 12.76 4.76
C LEU A 159 1.64 13.53 4.39
N SER A 160 2.69 12.85 3.93
CA SER A 160 3.93 13.52 3.49
C SER A 160 3.85 14.13 2.09
N ALA A 161 2.81 13.81 1.31
CA ALA A 161 2.70 14.22 -0.10
C ALA A 161 2.71 15.74 -0.31
N ASN A 162 2.17 16.52 0.63
CA ASN A 162 2.16 17.97 0.56
C ASN A 162 3.51 18.61 0.95
N ASN A 163 4.34 17.89 1.72
CA ASN A 163 5.53 18.40 2.39
C ASN A 163 6.81 18.36 1.53
N ASN A 164 6.76 17.78 0.33
CA ASN A 164 7.89 17.69 -0.61
C ASN A 164 9.18 17.15 0.04
N ILE A 165 9.09 16.04 0.76
CA ILE A 165 10.23 15.39 1.40
C ILE A 165 11.04 14.61 0.36
N THR A 166 12.05 15.24 -0.21
CA THR A 166 12.82 14.70 -1.35
C THR A 166 13.44 13.34 -1.08
N SER A 167 13.81 13.04 0.17
CA SER A 167 14.33 11.73 0.59
C SER A 167 13.30 10.59 0.51
N PHE A 168 12.00 10.89 0.40
CA PHE A 168 10.94 9.89 0.22
C PHE A 168 10.71 9.51 -1.25
N TYR A 169 11.43 10.13 -2.17
CA TYR A 169 11.34 9.88 -3.59
C TYR A 169 12.66 9.34 -4.12
N LYS A 170 12.62 8.27 -4.92
CA LYS A 170 13.82 7.58 -5.41
C LYS A 170 14.84 8.53 -6.06
N ASP A 171 14.36 9.44 -6.91
CA ASP A 171 15.22 10.38 -7.65
C ASP A 171 15.07 11.82 -7.13
N GLY A 172 14.60 11.99 -5.89
CA GLY A 172 14.30 13.29 -5.30
C GLY A 172 13.16 14.06 -5.99
N LYS A 173 12.47 13.43 -6.94
CA LYS A 173 11.36 14.03 -7.70
C LYS A 173 10.03 13.69 -7.07
N LYS A 174 9.28 14.73 -6.72
CA LYS A 174 7.92 14.58 -6.19
C LYS A 174 7.03 13.83 -7.19
N PRO A 175 6.29 12.79 -6.74
CA PRO A 175 5.33 12.07 -7.57
C PRO A 175 4.23 12.96 -8.14
N SER A 176 3.66 12.52 -9.28
CA SER A 176 2.59 13.26 -9.98
C SER A 176 1.19 12.91 -9.49
N PHE A 177 1.04 11.80 -8.78
CA PHE A 177 -0.25 11.30 -8.32
C PHE A 177 -0.80 12.07 -7.11
N LYS A 178 -2.11 11.91 -6.88
CA LYS A 178 -2.80 12.37 -5.66
C LYS A 178 -3.65 11.26 -5.09
N ILE A 179 -3.56 11.06 -3.78
CA ILE A 179 -4.40 10.11 -3.04
C ILE A 179 -5.68 10.80 -2.60
N LYS A 180 -6.83 10.14 -2.79
CA LYS A 180 -8.15 10.66 -2.47
C LYS A 180 -8.65 10.29 -1.08
N SER A 181 -8.18 9.17 -0.53
CA SER A 181 -8.52 8.71 0.82
C SER A 181 -7.56 7.62 1.28
N VAL A 182 -7.48 7.43 2.59
CA VAL A 182 -6.65 6.40 3.23
C VAL A 182 -7.52 5.54 4.15
N LEU A 183 -7.33 4.23 4.05
CA LEU A 183 -7.90 3.21 4.91
C LEU A 183 -6.74 2.62 5.71
N ASP A 184 -6.56 3.09 6.94
CA ASP A 184 -5.46 2.68 7.82
C ASP A 184 -5.97 1.63 8.81
N PHE A 185 -5.49 0.42 8.67
CA PHE A 185 -5.77 -0.68 9.59
C PHE A 185 -4.58 -0.85 10.53
N TYR A 186 -4.76 -0.42 11.78
CA TYR A 186 -3.84 -0.60 12.91
C TYR A 186 -2.38 -0.24 12.60
N GLY A 187 -2.15 0.80 11.80
CA GLY A 187 -0.80 1.30 11.51
C GLY A 187 -0.21 2.09 12.68
N PRO A 188 1.08 1.91 13.01
CA PRO A 188 1.76 2.83 13.93
C PRO A 188 1.89 4.21 13.29
N SER A 189 1.65 5.26 14.08
CA SER A 189 1.56 6.64 13.59
C SER A 189 2.62 7.59 14.16
N ASP A 190 3.19 7.25 15.33
CA ASP A 190 4.22 8.04 16.01
C ASP A 190 5.25 7.13 16.67
N PHE A 191 6.44 7.04 16.07
CA PHE A 191 7.54 6.22 16.61
C PHE A 191 8.23 6.84 17.80
N VAL A 192 8.12 8.16 18.02
CA VAL A 192 8.63 8.79 19.23
C VAL A 192 7.75 8.39 20.41
N ALA A 193 6.43 8.52 20.28
CA ALA A 193 5.48 8.07 21.31
C ALA A 193 5.54 6.56 21.54
N LEU A 194 5.66 5.76 20.45
CA LEU A 194 5.81 4.31 20.53
C LEU A 194 7.12 3.93 21.25
N GLY A 195 8.22 4.64 21.00
CA GLY A 195 9.51 4.44 21.65
C GLY A 195 9.51 4.78 23.14
N ALA A 196 8.57 5.61 23.59
CA ALA A 196 8.40 5.95 25.00
C ALA A 196 7.53 4.94 25.79
N MET A 197 6.93 3.95 25.12
CA MET A 197 6.10 2.93 25.77
C MET A 197 6.97 1.78 26.31
N PRO A 198 6.55 1.09 27.41
CA PRO A 198 7.32 -0.02 28.01
C PRO A 198 7.64 -1.15 27.02
N VAL A 199 6.79 -1.40 26.06
CA VAL A 199 7.00 -2.41 24.99
C VAL A 199 8.18 -2.04 24.09
N ALA A 200 8.50 -0.76 23.97
CA ALA A 200 9.59 -0.25 23.14
C ALA A 200 10.90 -0.03 23.94
N GLU A 201 10.88 -0.18 25.27
CA GLU A 201 12.12 -0.27 26.07
C GLU A 201 12.92 -1.53 25.77
N ASN A 202 12.37 -2.41 24.93
CA ASN A 202 13.07 -3.59 24.48
C ASN A 202 14.31 -3.18 23.67
N LYS A 203 15.48 -3.30 24.30
CA LYS A 203 16.80 -3.07 23.68
C LYS A 203 17.18 -4.18 22.69
N ASP A 204 16.20 -4.94 22.21
CA ASP A 204 16.44 -5.98 21.23
C ASP A 204 16.75 -5.31 19.85
N PRO A 205 17.96 -5.50 19.32
CA PRO A 205 18.31 -4.98 18.00
C PRO A 205 17.49 -5.61 16.86
N LYS A 206 16.74 -6.68 17.15
CA LYS A 206 15.81 -7.32 16.20
C LYS A 206 14.39 -6.73 16.27
N ASN A 207 14.15 -5.76 17.14
CA ASN A 207 12.86 -5.07 17.19
C ASN A 207 12.55 -4.47 15.81
N PRO A 208 11.35 -4.70 15.23
CA PRO A 208 11.00 -4.23 13.90
C PRO A 208 11.18 -2.73 13.66
N VAL A 209 10.90 -1.90 14.67
CA VAL A 209 11.08 -0.44 14.58
C VAL A 209 12.57 -0.09 14.53
N VAL A 210 13.40 -0.79 15.32
CA VAL A 210 14.86 -0.60 15.30
C VAL A 210 15.44 -1.01 13.95
N LEU A 211 14.98 -2.13 13.38
CA LEU A 211 15.39 -2.58 12.04
C LEU A 211 14.94 -1.60 10.96
N LEU A 212 13.71 -1.07 11.06
CA LEU A 212 13.20 -0.07 10.12
C LEU A 212 14.06 1.20 10.13
N LEU A 213 14.33 1.74 11.32
CA LEU A 213 15.04 3.01 11.47
C LEU A 213 16.57 2.86 11.36
N GLY A 214 17.10 1.63 11.52
CA GLY A 214 18.53 1.37 11.66
C GLY A 214 19.11 1.89 12.98
N ALA A 215 18.25 2.24 13.96
CA ALA A 215 18.63 2.77 15.26
C ALA A 215 17.48 2.68 16.27
N PHE A 216 17.79 2.76 17.55
CA PHE A 216 16.75 2.88 18.58
C PHE A 216 16.05 4.26 18.48
N PRO A 217 14.70 4.32 18.54
CA PRO A 217 13.95 5.58 18.44
C PRO A 217 14.38 6.63 19.47
N ILE A 218 14.71 6.20 20.69
CA ILE A 218 15.18 7.10 21.77
C ILE A 218 16.56 7.70 21.49
N GLU A 219 17.42 6.99 20.77
CA GLU A 219 18.77 7.46 20.41
C GLU A 219 18.75 8.33 19.14
N ARG A 220 17.76 8.11 18.27
CA ARG A 220 17.59 8.85 17.03
C ARG A 220 16.13 9.36 16.87
N PRO A 221 15.71 10.27 17.76
CA PRO A 221 14.36 10.84 17.71
C PRO A 221 14.09 11.63 16.43
N ASP A 222 15.12 12.10 15.75
CA ASP A 222 15.05 12.71 14.43
C ASP A 222 14.55 11.73 13.37
N LEU A 223 15.09 10.50 13.34
CA LEU A 223 14.62 9.43 12.43
C LEU A 223 13.23 8.94 12.81
N ALA A 224 12.99 8.74 14.10
CA ALA A 224 11.67 8.34 14.59
C ALA A 224 10.60 9.35 14.17
N LYS A 225 10.86 10.65 14.36
CA LYS A 225 9.98 11.73 13.92
C LYS A 225 9.82 11.74 12.41
N ALA A 226 10.92 11.61 11.64
CA ALA A 226 10.86 11.60 10.18
C ALA A 226 10.03 10.42 9.62
N ALA A 227 10.04 9.27 10.29
CA ALA A 227 9.24 8.11 9.93
C ALA A 227 7.79 8.16 10.44
N SER A 228 7.44 9.11 11.32
CA SER A 228 6.11 9.18 11.96
C SER A 228 5.09 9.92 11.10
N PRO A 229 4.00 9.29 10.64
CA PRO A 229 2.92 9.93 9.88
C PRO A 229 2.37 11.21 10.52
N VAL A 230 2.19 11.24 11.84
CA VAL A 230 1.66 12.41 12.57
C VAL A 230 2.51 13.68 12.40
N THR A 231 3.79 13.54 12.01
CA THR A 231 4.70 14.67 11.75
C THR A 231 4.24 15.53 10.57
N TYR A 232 3.52 14.94 9.63
CA TYR A 232 3.20 15.55 8.33
C TYR A 232 1.74 15.94 8.17
N VAL A 233 0.92 15.76 9.20
CA VAL A 233 -0.52 16.06 9.13
C VAL A 233 -0.74 17.55 8.88
N ASP A 234 -1.46 17.86 7.81
CA ASP A 234 -1.89 19.21 7.48
C ASP A 234 -3.36 19.27 7.01
N LYS A 235 -3.90 20.48 6.86
CA LYS A 235 -5.32 20.69 6.50
C LYS A 235 -5.71 20.24 5.08
N ASP A 236 -4.74 20.03 4.20
CA ASP A 236 -4.94 19.67 2.79
C ASP A 236 -4.83 18.16 2.55
N ASP A 237 -4.67 17.40 3.64
CA ASP A 237 -4.58 15.94 3.61
C ASP A 237 -5.91 15.27 3.21
N PRO A 238 -5.84 14.08 2.57
CA PRO A 238 -7.03 13.34 2.20
C PRO A 238 -7.78 12.81 3.43
N PRO A 239 -9.08 12.53 3.33
CA PRO A 239 -9.86 11.88 4.37
C PRO A 239 -9.35 10.49 4.76
N PHE A 240 -9.52 10.13 6.04
CA PHE A 240 -9.09 8.87 6.63
C PHE A 240 -10.25 8.05 7.20
N LEU A 241 -10.16 6.72 7.05
CA LEU A 241 -10.82 5.75 7.92
C LEU A 241 -9.74 4.95 8.63
N ILE A 242 -9.71 5.04 9.96
CA ILE A 242 -8.77 4.33 10.81
C ILE A 242 -9.51 3.20 11.53
N VAL A 243 -8.99 1.98 11.46
CA VAL A 243 -9.60 0.79 12.08
C VAL A 243 -8.55 0.11 12.97
N GLN A 244 -8.88 -0.11 14.25
CA GLN A 244 -7.93 -0.58 15.24
C GLN A 244 -8.56 -1.60 16.18
N GLY A 245 -7.82 -2.63 16.56
CA GLY A 245 -8.24 -3.61 17.56
C GLY A 245 -8.09 -3.07 18.98
N GLU A 246 -9.11 -3.29 19.82
CA GLU A 246 -9.07 -2.88 21.22
C GLU A 246 -8.01 -3.63 22.03
N LYS A 247 -7.75 -4.91 21.67
CA LYS A 247 -6.80 -5.80 22.34
C LYS A 247 -5.51 -6.00 21.54
N ASP A 248 -5.16 -5.01 20.75
CA ASP A 248 -3.93 -5.02 19.96
C ASP A 248 -2.70 -4.89 20.88
N GLU A 249 -1.90 -5.96 20.97
CA GLU A 249 -0.68 -6.04 21.76
C GLU A 249 0.59 -5.66 20.95
N SER A 250 0.47 -5.56 19.62
CA SER A 250 1.58 -5.25 18.72
C SER A 250 1.69 -3.75 18.45
N VAL A 251 0.55 -3.12 18.12
CA VAL A 251 0.44 -1.67 17.93
C VAL A 251 -0.65 -1.17 18.86
N PRO A 252 -0.30 -0.54 19.97
CA PRO A 252 -1.28 -0.05 20.92
C PRO A 252 -2.31 0.87 20.27
N TYR A 253 -3.59 0.69 20.59
CA TYR A 253 -4.68 1.45 19.95
C TYR A 253 -4.54 2.97 20.15
N THR A 254 -3.73 3.39 21.10
CA THR A 254 -3.38 4.81 21.32
C THR A 254 -2.69 5.44 20.11
N GLN A 255 -2.00 4.65 19.26
CA GLN A 255 -1.42 5.12 18.02
C GLN A 255 -2.49 5.61 17.03
N SER A 256 -3.55 4.84 16.86
CA SER A 256 -4.71 5.23 16.04
C SER A 256 -5.50 6.39 16.62
N VAL A 257 -5.65 6.45 17.95
CA VAL A 257 -6.26 7.59 18.64
C VAL A 257 -5.45 8.87 18.43
N LEU A 258 -4.13 8.77 18.50
CA LEU A 258 -3.23 9.88 18.28
C LEU A 258 -3.35 10.43 16.86
N LEU A 259 -3.23 9.57 15.83
CA LEU A 259 -3.39 9.96 14.43
C LEU A 259 -4.73 10.63 14.18
N ASN A 260 -5.83 10.01 14.64
CA ASN A 260 -7.18 10.57 14.52
C ASN A 260 -7.29 11.96 15.18
N SER A 261 -6.62 12.17 16.30
CA SER A 261 -6.62 13.45 17.01
C SER A 261 -5.86 14.53 16.22
N PHE A 262 -4.70 14.20 15.66
CA PHE A 262 -3.94 15.12 14.80
C PHE A 262 -4.73 15.50 13.55
N LEU A 263 -5.36 14.52 12.88
CA LEU A 263 -6.21 14.76 11.71
C LEU A 263 -7.36 15.71 12.06
N LYS A 264 -8.07 15.48 13.18
CA LYS A 264 -9.17 16.35 13.62
C LYS A 264 -8.75 17.76 13.94
N VAL A 265 -7.62 17.94 14.63
CA VAL A 265 -7.08 19.28 14.97
C VAL A 265 -6.75 20.08 13.71
N ASN A 266 -6.30 19.39 12.65
CA ASN A 266 -6.03 19.99 11.34
C ASN A 266 -7.25 20.04 10.41
N ALA A 267 -8.47 19.78 10.93
CA ALA A 267 -9.72 19.80 10.17
C ALA A 267 -9.79 18.78 9.01
N VAL A 268 -8.97 17.73 9.05
CA VAL A 268 -9.03 16.62 8.11
C VAL A 268 -10.20 15.71 8.49
N LYS A 269 -11.04 15.34 7.51
CA LYS A 269 -12.15 14.39 7.74
C LYS A 269 -11.59 13.02 8.11
N THR A 270 -11.95 12.51 9.28
CA THR A 270 -11.48 11.22 9.78
C THR A 270 -12.55 10.50 10.60
N ASP A 271 -12.66 9.17 10.41
CA ASP A 271 -13.43 8.26 11.25
C ASP A 271 -12.46 7.26 11.90
N LEU A 272 -12.65 7.00 13.20
CA LEU A 272 -11.92 5.98 13.95
C LEU A 272 -12.87 4.90 14.42
N ILE A 273 -12.59 3.64 14.09
CA ILE A 273 -13.30 2.46 14.57
C ILE A 273 -12.37 1.67 15.47
N ILE A 274 -12.70 1.59 16.76
CA ILE A 274 -12.08 0.62 17.68
C ILE A 274 -12.95 -0.63 17.68
N VAL A 275 -12.37 -1.76 17.24
CA VAL A 275 -13.07 -3.05 17.15
C VAL A 275 -12.98 -3.74 18.51
N PRO A 276 -14.11 -3.91 19.24
CA PRO A 276 -14.09 -4.47 20.59
C PRO A 276 -13.53 -5.89 20.64
N GLY A 277 -12.57 -6.12 21.53
CA GLY A 277 -11.94 -7.43 21.74
C GLY A 277 -11.04 -7.91 20.61
N ALA A 278 -10.90 -7.17 19.52
CA ALA A 278 -10.06 -7.58 18.38
C ALA A 278 -8.56 -7.47 18.73
N PRO A 279 -7.76 -8.49 18.32
CA PRO A 279 -6.31 -8.46 18.41
C PRO A 279 -5.70 -7.56 17.32
N HIS A 280 -4.39 -7.71 17.04
CA HIS A 280 -3.69 -6.92 16.02
C HIS A 280 -4.24 -7.13 14.60
N TYR A 281 -4.58 -8.35 14.19
CA TYR A 281 -5.08 -8.68 12.84
C TYR A 281 -6.08 -9.83 12.87
N GLY A 282 -6.74 -10.10 11.75
CA GLY A 282 -7.60 -11.26 11.57
C GLY A 282 -9.00 -10.92 11.06
N GLU A 283 -9.87 -11.94 11.02
CA GLU A 283 -11.20 -11.86 10.40
C GLU A 283 -12.16 -10.88 11.09
N MET A 284 -11.88 -10.46 12.34
CA MET A 284 -12.69 -9.46 13.05
C MET A 284 -12.69 -8.09 12.35
N PHE A 285 -11.75 -7.85 11.45
CA PHE A 285 -11.65 -6.62 10.64
C PHE A 285 -12.43 -6.71 9.32
N ASP A 286 -12.85 -7.90 8.88
CA ASP A 286 -13.59 -8.11 7.63
C ASP A 286 -15.12 -8.21 7.84
N THR A 287 -15.68 -7.34 8.68
CA THR A 287 -17.11 -7.31 8.97
C THR A 287 -17.88 -6.44 7.97
N GLU A 288 -19.21 -6.70 7.85
CA GLU A 288 -20.08 -5.90 7.00
C GLU A 288 -20.11 -4.41 7.41
N ASN A 289 -20.09 -4.13 8.72
CA ASN A 289 -20.09 -2.76 9.23
C ASN A 289 -18.84 -1.99 8.84
N ILE A 290 -17.67 -2.63 8.93
CA ILE A 290 -16.40 -2.01 8.51
C ILE A 290 -16.40 -1.82 6.99
N ARG A 291 -16.80 -2.83 6.20
CA ARG A 291 -16.94 -2.69 4.75
C ARG A 291 -17.86 -1.55 4.33
N LYS A 292 -19.00 -1.40 5.02
CA LYS A 292 -19.90 -0.27 4.78
C LYS A 292 -19.19 1.07 4.94
N LYS A 293 -18.41 1.24 6.00
CA LYS A 293 -17.61 2.46 6.24
C LYS A 293 -16.52 2.68 5.20
N ILE A 294 -15.82 1.61 4.78
CA ILE A 294 -14.87 1.66 3.67
C ILE A 294 -15.55 2.24 2.42
N PHE A 295 -16.69 1.65 2.00
CA PHE A 295 -17.37 2.09 0.78
C PHE A 295 -18.08 3.45 0.92
N GLU A 296 -18.48 3.86 2.11
CA GLU A 296 -18.96 5.23 2.38
C GLU A 296 -17.85 6.25 2.10
N LEU A 297 -16.64 6.01 2.62
CA LEU A 297 -15.50 6.88 2.36
C LEU A 297 -15.14 6.91 0.87
N LEU A 298 -14.94 5.74 0.25
CA LEU A 298 -14.54 5.64 -1.15
C LEU A 298 -15.54 6.31 -2.10
N ARG A 299 -16.86 6.11 -1.91
CA ARG A 299 -17.89 6.76 -2.73
C ARG A 299 -17.90 8.28 -2.60
N THR A 300 -17.55 8.82 -1.43
CA THR A 300 -17.53 10.28 -1.23
C THR A 300 -16.26 10.93 -1.76
N THR A 301 -15.16 10.21 -1.87
CA THR A 301 -13.84 10.74 -2.24
C THR A 301 -13.42 10.43 -3.67
N MET A 302 -14.01 9.41 -4.28
CA MET A 302 -13.66 8.91 -5.63
C MET A 302 -14.81 9.03 -6.65
N GLN A 303 -15.59 10.10 -6.54
CA GLN A 303 -16.61 10.48 -7.55
C GLN A 303 -16.00 10.97 -8.84
#